data_15fd3572573576c7ec765aab549c77b0
#
_entry.id   15fd3572573576c7ec765aab549c77b0
#
_cell.length_a   1.000
_cell.length_b   1.000
_cell.length_c   1.000
_cell.angle_alpha   90.00
_cell.angle_beta   90.00
_cell.angle_gamma   90.00
#
_symmetry.space_group_name_H-M   'P 1'
#
loop_
_entity.id
_entity.type
_entity.pdbx_description
1 polymer ?
#
loop_
_entity_poly.entity_id
_entity_poly.type
_entity_poly.pdbx_seq_one_letter_code
_entity_poly.pdbx_strand_id
1 'polypeptide(L)'
;MTSLVEHPRRLRVVDPVTGEHRADYDIADDAAVRAAVTRAREAAGWWAGLDARQRRRHLLAYKAAVAGGIEELAGIVRSETGKSLAGAQLEVMLAVEHLDWAARHAARVLRRRSVSSGMLAFNQAASVEYVPYGVVGVIGPWNYPVYTPMGAVSHALAAGNAVVFKPSEFTPGVGVWLAERWRELLPDHPVLQVVTGDGTTGAALCRASVDKIAFTGSAATGRAVMAACAESLTPVVIEGGGKDALIVTADADLDAAAQAAVFGGLGNAGQTCAGVERVYVERSVYEPFLATLTELARQVRPGAEPDAPYGPMTTPTQPEVVRRHVTDALDRGGRAVVGDAASVRPPFVEPVVLTDVPEDSTAVTEETFGPVLVVNPVADADEAVRRTNATSYGLSGSIFTRDRRRGLALAGRLRAGAVSVNSVLGYAGVPSLPFGGVGDSGFGRVHGADGLREFARARSVTWQRFRPLIEVMTLQPSAAAMKRSLAMFAWRHGRR
;
A
#
# COMPACT_ATOMS: atom_id res chain seq x y z
N MET A 1 6.04 45.04 24.00
CA MET A 1 5.37 43.81 23.51
C MET A 1 6.46 42.86 23.07
N THR A 2 6.88 41.98 23.95
CA THR A 2 7.90 40.96 23.64
C THR A 2 7.19 39.86 22.85
N SER A 3 7.50 39.76 21.56
CA SER A 3 7.08 38.63 20.72
C SER A 3 7.65 37.36 21.36
N LEU A 4 6.75 36.54 21.90
CA LEU A 4 7.09 35.16 22.25
C LEU A 4 7.45 34.47 20.92
N VAL A 5 8.72 34.27 20.66
CA VAL A 5 9.19 33.38 19.62
C VAL A 5 8.79 31.98 20.06
N GLU A 6 7.64 31.48 19.57
CA GLU A 6 7.29 30.08 19.75
C GLU A 6 8.39 29.26 19.06
N HIS A 7 9.18 28.53 19.86
CA HIS A 7 10.13 27.58 19.32
C HIS A 7 9.34 26.50 18.55
N PRO A 8 9.74 26.17 17.32
CA PRO A 8 9.04 25.12 16.55
C PRO A 8 9.01 23.83 17.36
N ARG A 9 7.84 23.20 17.43
CA ARG A 9 7.70 21.87 18.04
C ARG A 9 8.54 20.90 17.24
N ARG A 10 9.29 20.02 17.93
CA ARG A 10 10.21 19.07 17.28
C ARG A 10 9.80 17.63 17.52
N LEU A 11 9.92 16.82 16.48
CA LEU A 11 9.93 15.37 16.57
C LEU A 11 11.30 14.94 17.04
N ARG A 12 11.32 14.21 18.14
CA ARG A 12 12.54 13.55 18.63
C ARG A 12 12.55 12.10 18.15
N VAL A 13 13.45 11.77 17.24
CA VAL A 13 13.65 10.41 16.76
C VAL A 13 14.66 9.70 17.66
N VAL A 14 14.31 8.50 18.08
CA VAL A 14 15.15 7.65 18.92
C VAL A 14 15.34 6.28 18.26
N ASP A 15 16.47 5.67 18.54
CA ASP A 15 16.69 4.26 18.21
C ASP A 15 15.73 3.39 19.01
N PRO A 16 14.92 2.54 18.37
CA PRO A 16 13.91 1.74 19.06
C PRO A 16 14.50 0.63 19.95
N VAL A 17 15.78 0.29 19.78
CA VAL A 17 16.48 -0.69 20.62
C VAL A 17 17.06 -0.05 21.88
N THR A 18 17.85 1.03 21.70
CA THR A 18 18.63 1.65 22.79
C THR A 18 17.92 2.83 23.45
N GLY A 19 16.91 3.42 22.78
CA GLY A 19 16.28 4.68 23.20
C GLY A 19 17.18 5.91 23.00
N GLU A 20 18.36 5.74 22.40
CA GLU A 20 19.27 6.85 22.14
C GLU A 20 18.69 7.82 21.12
N HIS A 21 18.91 9.10 21.39
CA HIS A 21 18.53 10.16 20.46
C HIS A 21 19.32 10.05 19.15
N ARG A 22 18.62 10.11 18.01
CA ARG A 22 19.22 10.06 16.68
C ARG A 22 19.18 11.40 15.97
N ALA A 23 18.02 12.03 15.93
CA ALA A 23 17.83 13.32 15.26
C ALA A 23 16.57 14.04 15.77
N ASP A 24 16.53 15.34 15.54
CA ASP A 24 15.34 16.16 15.72
C ASP A 24 14.89 16.71 14.37
N TYR A 25 13.57 16.65 14.12
CA TYR A 25 12.93 17.22 12.93
C TYR A 25 11.85 18.21 13.35
N ASP A 26 11.68 19.27 12.58
CA ASP A 26 10.62 20.24 12.86
C ASP A 26 9.25 19.62 12.55
N ILE A 27 8.25 19.89 13.39
CA ILE A 27 6.87 19.58 13.12
C ILE A 27 6.31 20.70 12.25
N ALA A 28 6.06 20.41 10.97
CA ALA A 28 5.47 21.36 10.05
C ALA A 28 4.04 21.70 10.48
N ASP A 29 3.80 22.97 10.76
CA ASP A 29 2.48 23.52 11.04
C ASP A 29 1.66 23.73 9.77
N ASP A 30 0.42 24.20 9.92
CA ASP A 30 -0.49 24.50 8.80
C ASP A 30 0.11 25.49 7.80
N ALA A 31 0.89 26.46 8.25
CA ALA A 31 1.49 27.46 7.36
C ALA A 31 2.64 26.86 6.53
N ALA A 32 3.50 26.07 7.18
CA ALA A 32 4.60 25.35 6.52
C ALA A 32 4.08 24.34 5.50
N VAL A 33 3.03 23.58 5.83
CA VAL A 33 2.38 22.63 4.92
C VAL A 33 1.78 23.34 3.72
N ARG A 34 1.02 24.43 3.93
CA ARG A 34 0.47 25.22 2.82
C ARG A 34 1.56 25.80 1.93
N ALA A 35 2.65 26.29 2.51
CA ALA A 35 3.80 26.79 1.73
C ALA A 35 4.43 25.68 0.88
N ALA A 36 4.59 24.47 1.39
CA ALA A 36 5.07 23.33 0.64
C ALA A 36 4.14 22.96 -0.53
N VAL A 37 2.81 22.93 -0.28
CA VAL A 37 1.81 22.67 -1.34
C VAL A 37 1.82 23.76 -2.40
N THR A 38 1.98 25.03 -2.03
CA THR A 38 2.08 26.16 -2.99
C THR A 38 3.29 25.98 -3.89
N ARG A 39 4.49 25.73 -3.33
CA ARG A 39 5.70 25.48 -4.12
C ARG A 39 5.55 24.24 -5.02
N ALA A 40 4.92 23.16 -4.52
CA ALA A 40 4.65 21.99 -5.32
C ALA A 40 3.71 22.32 -6.50
N ARG A 41 2.71 23.17 -6.28
CA ARG A 41 1.75 23.59 -7.33
C ARG A 41 2.41 24.44 -8.42
N GLU A 42 3.32 25.30 -8.06
CA GLU A 42 4.15 26.06 -9.02
C GLU A 42 4.99 25.12 -9.88
N ALA A 43 5.64 24.14 -9.26
CA ALA A 43 6.45 23.14 -9.96
C ALA A 43 5.62 22.16 -10.81
N ALA A 44 4.39 21.86 -10.40
CA ALA A 44 3.49 20.90 -11.07
C ALA A 44 3.21 21.30 -12.53
N GLY A 45 3.05 22.60 -12.81
CA GLY A 45 2.83 23.09 -14.18
C GLY A 45 3.98 22.76 -15.12
N TRP A 46 5.22 23.02 -14.70
CA TRP A 46 6.42 22.65 -15.44
C TRP A 46 6.51 21.14 -15.63
N TRP A 47 6.35 20.35 -14.56
CA TRP A 47 6.46 18.88 -14.58
C TRP A 47 5.43 18.23 -15.50
N ALA A 48 4.18 18.68 -15.46
CA ALA A 48 3.11 18.20 -16.32
C ALA A 48 3.35 18.57 -17.80
N GLY A 49 4.00 19.72 -18.06
CA GLY A 49 4.35 20.19 -19.40
C GLY A 49 5.49 19.41 -20.07
N LEU A 50 6.28 18.65 -19.30
CA LEU A 50 7.32 17.80 -19.88
C LEU A 50 6.70 16.66 -20.70
N ASP A 51 7.33 16.33 -21.83
CA ASP A 51 6.96 15.14 -22.56
C ASP A 51 7.31 13.86 -21.77
N ALA A 52 6.76 12.73 -22.21
CA ALA A 52 6.94 11.45 -21.50
C ALA A 52 8.41 10.98 -21.48
N ARG A 53 9.22 11.35 -22.49
CA ARG A 53 10.65 10.99 -22.57
C ARG A 53 11.47 11.84 -21.59
N GLN A 54 11.19 13.14 -21.51
CA GLN A 54 11.82 14.06 -20.57
C GLN A 54 11.55 13.63 -19.13
N ARG A 55 10.28 13.42 -18.77
CA ARG A 55 9.87 12.99 -17.44
C ARG A 55 10.50 11.65 -17.05
N ARG A 56 10.50 10.66 -17.96
CA ARG A 56 11.17 9.37 -17.76
C ARG A 56 12.68 9.56 -17.48
N ARG A 57 13.36 10.48 -18.17
CA ARG A 57 14.79 10.73 -17.93
C ARG A 57 15.06 11.16 -16.48
N HIS A 58 14.28 12.10 -15.96
CA HIS A 58 14.41 12.56 -14.59
C HIS A 58 14.10 11.46 -13.58
N LEU A 59 13.04 10.68 -13.79
CA LEU A 59 12.70 9.55 -12.93
C LEU A 59 13.78 8.46 -12.92
N LEU A 60 14.38 8.16 -14.05
CA LEU A 60 15.48 7.19 -14.11
C LEU A 60 16.77 7.73 -13.47
N ALA A 61 17.03 9.04 -13.54
CA ALA A 61 18.12 9.66 -12.79
C ALA A 61 17.88 9.58 -11.29
N TYR A 62 16.65 9.87 -10.84
CA TYR A 62 16.27 9.73 -9.43
C TYR A 62 16.37 8.26 -8.96
N LYS A 63 15.89 7.31 -9.76
CA LYS A 63 16.09 5.88 -9.49
C LYS A 63 17.56 5.54 -9.30
N ALA A 64 18.44 6.04 -10.19
CA ALA A 64 19.87 5.77 -10.09
C ALA A 64 20.50 6.36 -8.81
N ALA A 65 20.06 7.55 -8.38
CA ALA A 65 20.50 8.17 -7.13
C ALA A 65 20.05 7.36 -5.91
N VAL A 66 18.80 6.89 -5.89
CA VAL A 66 18.28 6.03 -4.80
C VAL A 66 19.03 4.68 -4.77
N ALA A 67 19.23 4.05 -5.93
CA ALA A 67 19.97 2.79 -6.03
C ALA A 67 21.45 2.93 -5.64
N GLY A 68 22.07 4.06 -5.98
CA GLY A 68 23.46 4.35 -5.59
C GLY A 68 23.63 4.61 -4.10
N GLY A 69 22.59 5.09 -3.42
CA GLY A 69 22.59 5.37 -1.97
C GLY A 69 21.91 4.28 -1.12
N ILE A 70 21.77 3.05 -1.62
CA ILE A 70 21.03 1.97 -0.94
C ILE A 70 21.58 1.65 0.45
N GLU A 71 22.90 1.65 0.62
CA GLU A 71 23.54 1.35 1.93
C GLU A 71 23.25 2.45 2.96
N GLU A 72 23.36 3.72 2.55
CA GLU A 72 23.06 4.87 3.40
C GLU A 72 21.58 4.88 3.78
N LEU A 73 20.68 4.72 2.82
CA LEU A 73 19.24 4.72 3.07
C LEU A 73 18.82 3.53 3.95
N ALA A 74 19.36 2.34 3.70
CA ALA A 74 19.10 1.16 4.53
C ALA A 74 19.62 1.35 5.96
N GLY A 75 20.75 2.04 6.14
CA GLY A 75 21.27 2.46 7.44
C GLY A 75 20.30 3.38 8.19
N ILE A 76 19.72 4.37 7.50
CA ILE A 76 18.70 5.27 8.07
C ILE A 76 17.44 4.47 8.44
N VAL A 77 16.92 3.63 7.54
CA VAL A 77 15.75 2.77 7.82
C VAL A 77 16.00 1.95 9.08
N ARG A 78 17.17 1.30 9.18
CA ARG A 78 17.51 0.49 10.35
C ARG A 78 17.60 1.31 11.63
N SER A 79 18.22 2.48 11.59
CA SER A 79 18.38 3.34 12.77
C SER A 79 17.07 3.88 13.32
N GLU A 80 16.06 4.08 12.44
CA GLU A 80 14.74 4.61 12.83
C GLU A 80 13.72 3.51 13.15
N THR A 81 13.89 2.30 12.60
CA THR A 81 12.91 1.20 12.77
C THR A 81 13.44 0.02 13.60
N GLY A 82 14.74 -0.12 13.74
CA GLY A 82 15.39 -1.31 14.31
C GLY A 82 15.38 -2.54 13.38
N LYS A 83 14.86 -2.42 12.14
CA LYS A 83 14.79 -3.50 11.16
C LYS A 83 16.17 -4.10 10.89
N SER A 84 16.26 -5.40 10.57
CA SER A 84 17.51 -6.02 10.13
C SER A 84 18.07 -5.33 8.88
N LEU A 85 19.39 -5.30 8.74
CA LEU A 85 20.02 -4.62 7.60
C LEU A 85 19.58 -5.23 6.27
N ALA A 86 19.52 -6.54 6.17
CA ALA A 86 19.06 -7.25 4.98
C ALA A 86 17.58 -6.90 4.64
N GLY A 87 16.71 -6.78 5.66
CA GLY A 87 15.33 -6.36 5.48
C GLY A 87 15.21 -4.92 4.99
N ALA A 88 16.03 -4.01 5.50
CA ALA A 88 16.09 -2.62 5.04
C ALA A 88 16.62 -2.50 3.61
N GLN A 89 17.66 -3.26 3.26
CA GLN A 89 18.19 -3.30 1.89
C GLN A 89 17.18 -3.85 0.89
N LEU A 90 16.52 -4.96 1.23
CA LEU A 90 15.48 -5.57 0.39
C LEU A 90 14.34 -4.59 0.13
N GLU A 91 13.90 -3.84 1.14
CA GLU A 91 12.87 -2.81 1.01
C GLU A 91 13.26 -1.74 -0.02
N VAL A 92 14.50 -1.23 0.04
CA VAL A 92 14.98 -0.23 -0.92
C VAL A 92 15.08 -0.82 -2.33
N MET A 93 15.55 -2.06 -2.47
CA MET A 93 15.60 -2.75 -3.77
C MET A 93 14.22 -2.86 -4.41
N LEU A 94 13.21 -3.29 -3.65
CA LEU A 94 11.83 -3.35 -4.12
C LEU A 94 11.30 -1.98 -4.56
N ALA A 95 11.56 -0.93 -3.79
CA ALA A 95 11.17 0.44 -4.15
C ALA A 95 11.81 0.92 -5.47
N VAL A 96 13.09 0.61 -5.69
CA VAL A 96 13.82 0.92 -6.92
C VAL A 96 13.22 0.22 -8.14
N GLU A 97 12.84 -1.07 -8.02
CA GLU A 97 12.19 -1.83 -9.09
C GLU A 97 10.82 -1.22 -9.46
N HIS A 98 10.01 -0.83 -8.48
CA HIS A 98 8.72 -0.20 -8.71
C HIS A 98 8.85 1.19 -9.35
N LEU A 99 9.84 1.98 -8.93
CA LEU A 99 10.16 3.28 -9.56
C LEU A 99 10.62 3.09 -11.01
N ASP A 100 11.50 2.10 -11.29
CA ASP A 100 11.93 1.80 -12.67
C ASP A 100 10.74 1.42 -13.55
N TRP A 101 9.88 0.57 -13.03
CA TRP A 101 8.68 0.15 -13.76
C TRP A 101 7.77 1.33 -14.08
N ALA A 102 7.44 2.16 -13.10
CA ALA A 102 6.58 3.33 -13.27
C ALA A 102 7.17 4.29 -14.31
N ALA A 103 8.48 4.59 -14.21
CA ALA A 103 9.17 5.47 -15.14
C ALA A 103 9.14 4.96 -16.60
N ARG A 104 9.27 3.65 -16.80
CA ARG A 104 9.32 3.05 -18.14
C ARG A 104 7.95 2.84 -18.77
N HIS A 105 6.91 2.66 -17.97
CA HIS A 105 5.59 2.23 -18.46
C HIS A 105 4.54 3.34 -18.48
N ALA A 106 4.73 4.46 -17.77
CA ALA A 106 3.74 5.54 -17.68
C ALA A 106 3.29 6.05 -19.05
N ALA A 107 4.22 6.29 -19.98
CA ALA A 107 3.90 6.74 -21.34
C ALA A 107 2.94 5.80 -22.08
N ARG A 108 3.11 4.49 -21.94
CA ARG A 108 2.26 3.47 -22.57
C ARG A 108 0.92 3.35 -21.87
N VAL A 109 0.92 3.32 -20.54
CA VAL A 109 -0.29 3.11 -19.73
C VAL A 109 -1.23 4.31 -19.82
N LEU A 110 -0.69 5.52 -19.79
CA LEU A 110 -1.44 6.78 -19.76
C LEU A 110 -1.65 7.39 -21.14
N ARG A 111 -1.26 6.69 -22.20
CA ARG A 111 -1.46 7.18 -23.58
C ARG A 111 -2.91 7.45 -23.88
N ARG A 112 -3.18 8.48 -24.68
CA ARG A 112 -4.48 8.72 -25.30
C ARG A 112 -4.91 7.48 -26.10
N ARG A 113 -6.14 7.06 -25.95
CA ARG A 113 -6.73 5.93 -26.70
C ARG A 113 -8.06 6.31 -27.32
N SER A 114 -8.24 5.95 -28.56
CA SER A 114 -9.54 6.09 -29.24
C SER A 114 -10.53 5.07 -28.68
N VAL A 115 -11.80 5.48 -28.62
CA VAL A 115 -12.92 4.63 -28.21
C VAL A 115 -14.05 4.75 -29.22
N SER A 116 -14.92 3.75 -29.27
CA SER A 116 -16.09 3.81 -30.17
C SER A 116 -17.08 4.86 -29.71
N SER A 117 -17.56 5.65 -30.65
CA SER A 117 -18.57 6.69 -30.40
C SER A 117 -20.01 6.17 -30.35
N GLY A 118 -20.25 4.93 -30.77
CA GLY A 118 -21.57 4.34 -30.84
C GLY A 118 -22.41 4.88 -32.03
N MET A 119 -23.62 4.34 -32.19
CA MET A 119 -24.47 4.62 -33.33
C MET A 119 -25.04 6.05 -33.32
N LEU A 120 -25.45 6.55 -32.17
CA LEU A 120 -26.05 7.88 -32.06
C LEU A 120 -25.07 9.03 -32.25
N ALA A 121 -23.77 8.76 -32.05
CA ALA A 121 -22.68 9.71 -32.18
C ALA A 121 -21.66 9.29 -33.26
N PHE A 122 -22.10 8.57 -34.30
CA PHE A 122 -21.25 8.01 -35.36
C PHE A 122 -20.42 9.06 -36.10
N ASN A 123 -20.91 10.30 -36.15
CA ASN A 123 -20.20 11.46 -36.69
C ASN A 123 -19.15 12.04 -35.79
N GLN A 124 -19.04 11.57 -34.55
CA GLN A 124 -18.03 11.97 -33.57
C GLN A 124 -16.86 10.98 -33.59
N ALA A 125 -15.64 11.50 -33.41
CA ALA A 125 -14.55 10.70 -32.88
C ALA A 125 -14.49 10.86 -31.36
N ALA A 126 -14.06 9.83 -30.67
CA ALA A 126 -13.97 9.85 -29.22
C ALA A 126 -12.63 9.27 -28.74
N SER A 127 -12.11 9.85 -27.70
CA SER A 127 -10.91 9.35 -27.04
C SER A 127 -10.96 9.55 -25.54
N VAL A 128 -10.17 8.73 -24.82
CA VAL A 128 -9.86 8.92 -23.41
C VAL A 128 -8.41 9.35 -23.30
N GLU A 129 -8.18 10.42 -22.55
CA GLU A 129 -6.88 10.93 -22.16
C GLU A 129 -6.71 10.82 -20.66
N TYR A 130 -5.47 10.68 -20.20
CA TYR A 130 -5.14 10.70 -18.77
C TYR A 130 -4.33 11.97 -18.49
N VAL A 131 -4.82 12.78 -17.57
CA VAL A 131 -4.20 14.05 -17.18
C VAL A 131 -3.83 14.00 -15.69
N PRO A 132 -2.69 14.59 -15.27
CA PRO A 132 -2.32 14.61 -13.87
C PRO A 132 -3.37 15.35 -13.03
N TYR A 133 -3.44 15.02 -11.75
CA TYR A 133 -4.25 15.74 -10.77
C TYR A 133 -3.69 17.15 -10.53
N GLY A 134 -2.40 17.24 -10.34
CA GLY A 134 -1.68 18.46 -9.97
C GLY A 134 -0.72 18.20 -8.82
N VAL A 135 -1.13 18.41 -7.58
CA VAL A 135 -0.36 18.11 -6.37
C VAL A 135 -0.97 16.92 -5.64
N VAL A 136 -0.16 15.91 -5.38
CA VAL A 136 -0.54 14.73 -4.60
C VAL A 136 0.12 14.78 -3.23
N GLY A 137 -0.68 14.74 -2.16
CA GLY A 137 -0.19 14.50 -0.81
C GLY A 137 0.01 12.99 -0.59
N VAL A 138 1.15 12.59 -0.07
CA VAL A 138 1.44 11.20 0.30
C VAL A 138 1.73 11.13 1.79
N ILE A 139 1.00 10.31 2.53
CA ILE A 139 1.19 10.08 3.97
C ILE A 139 1.64 8.64 4.13
N GLY A 140 2.91 8.44 4.50
CA GLY A 140 3.55 7.13 4.56
C GLY A 140 3.60 6.53 5.96
N PRO A 141 3.69 5.19 6.05
CA PRO A 141 3.80 4.44 7.29
C PRO A 141 5.26 4.34 7.76
N TRP A 142 5.45 3.76 8.93
CA TRP A 142 6.78 3.56 9.53
C TRP A 142 7.37 2.15 9.29
N ASN A 143 6.55 1.16 9.01
CA ASN A 143 6.98 -0.25 8.93
C ASN A 143 7.77 -0.58 7.66
N TYR A 144 7.43 0.02 6.54
CA TYR A 144 8.16 0.00 5.27
C TYR A 144 8.27 1.44 4.74
N PRO A 145 9.10 2.29 5.38
CA PRO A 145 9.11 3.74 5.15
C PRO A 145 9.66 4.16 3.78
N VAL A 146 10.30 3.25 3.05
CA VAL A 146 10.74 3.47 1.66
C VAL A 146 9.76 2.83 0.69
N TYR A 147 9.54 1.51 0.79
CA TYR A 147 8.79 0.74 -0.22
C TYR A 147 7.35 1.23 -0.38
N THR A 148 6.64 1.35 0.72
CA THR A 148 5.22 1.70 0.69
C THR A 148 4.95 3.10 0.13
N PRO A 149 5.55 4.19 0.67
CA PRO A 149 5.28 5.52 0.13
C PRO A 149 5.84 5.70 -1.28
N MET A 150 6.97 5.05 -1.62
CA MET A 150 7.53 5.13 -2.98
C MET A 150 6.61 4.50 -4.03
N GLY A 151 5.72 3.59 -3.66
CA GLY A 151 4.65 3.12 -4.52
C GLY A 151 3.76 4.27 -5.02
N ALA A 152 3.26 5.10 -4.10
CA ALA A 152 2.44 6.27 -4.42
C ALA A 152 3.27 7.39 -5.07
N VAL A 153 4.43 7.74 -4.48
CA VAL A 153 5.32 8.82 -4.96
C VAL A 153 5.76 8.58 -6.41
N SER A 154 6.28 7.38 -6.72
CA SER A 154 6.78 7.08 -8.05
C SER A 154 5.68 7.11 -9.12
N HIS A 155 4.49 6.60 -8.80
CA HIS A 155 3.36 6.58 -9.73
C HIS A 155 2.75 7.97 -9.90
N ALA A 156 2.66 8.77 -8.85
CA ALA A 156 2.22 10.17 -8.93
C ALA A 156 3.17 11.02 -9.78
N LEU A 157 4.47 10.93 -9.53
CA LEU A 157 5.49 11.62 -10.34
C LEU A 157 5.48 11.17 -11.81
N ALA A 158 5.37 9.86 -12.06
CA ALA A 158 5.33 9.30 -13.41
C ALA A 158 4.07 9.71 -14.17
N ALA A 159 2.94 9.89 -13.47
CA ALA A 159 1.70 10.40 -14.04
C ALA A 159 1.74 11.92 -14.30
N GLY A 160 2.77 12.63 -13.85
CA GLY A 160 2.97 14.07 -14.10
C GLY A 160 2.52 14.97 -12.96
N ASN A 161 2.29 14.45 -11.77
CA ASN A 161 1.96 15.24 -10.58
C ASN A 161 3.23 15.68 -9.84
N ALA A 162 3.14 16.79 -9.10
CA ALA A 162 4.05 17.09 -8.01
C ALA A 162 3.57 16.38 -6.73
N VAL A 163 4.49 16.14 -5.81
CA VAL A 163 4.23 15.38 -4.58
C VAL A 163 4.70 16.15 -3.36
N VAL A 164 3.85 16.20 -2.33
CA VAL A 164 4.21 16.58 -0.97
C VAL A 164 4.11 15.33 -0.10
N PHE A 165 5.26 14.84 0.36
CA PHE A 165 5.38 13.62 1.13
C PHE A 165 5.49 13.93 2.63
N LYS A 166 4.60 13.35 3.42
CA LYS A 166 4.69 13.31 4.88
C LYS A 166 5.09 11.89 5.31
N PRO A 167 6.35 11.64 5.66
CA PRO A 167 6.75 10.37 6.26
C PRO A 167 6.11 10.20 7.64
N SER A 168 6.15 8.98 8.18
CA SER A 168 5.77 8.76 9.57
C SER A 168 6.66 9.56 10.53
N GLU A 169 6.10 9.94 11.67
CA GLU A 169 6.82 10.56 12.79
C GLU A 169 7.95 9.69 13.35
N PHE A 170 7.88 8.38 13.15
CA PHE A 170 8.90 7.43 13.56
C PHE A 170 10.05 7.29 12.56
N THR A 171 9.83 7.70 11.31
CA THR A 171 10.80 7.51 10.21
C THR A 171 10.96 8.75 9.32
N PRO A 172 11.10 9.96 9.91
CA PRO A 172 11.18 11.20 9.14
C PRO A 172 12.46 11.30 8.32
N GLY A 173 13.59 10.77 8.81
CA GLY A 173 14.89 10.80 8.13
C GLY A 173 14.88 10.10 6.79
N VAL A 174 14.14 9.00 6.67
CA VAL A 174 13.94 8.32 5.39
C VAL A 174 13.29 9.25 4.37
N GLY A 175 12.23 9.95 4.76
CA GLY A 175 11.53 10.88 3.86
C GLY A 175 12.39 12.08 3.48
N VAL A 176 13.13 12.62 4.41
CA VAL A 176 14.06 13.74 4.19
C VAL A 176 15.14 13.31 3.20
N TRP A 177 15.77 12.16 3.40
CA TRP A 177 16.79 11.63 2.50
C TRP A 177 16.26 11.49 1.05
N LEU A 178 15.09 10.90 0.88
CA LEU A 178 14.45 10.73 -0.44
C LEU A 178 14.20 12.07 -1.14
N ALA A 179 13.70 13.08 -0.41
CA ALA A 179 13.44 14.40 -0.98
C ALA A 179 14.74 15.16 -1.29
N GLU A 180 15.80 14.98 -0.48
CA GLU A 180 17.10 15.59 -0.75
C GLU A 180 17.76 15.03 -2.00
N ARG A 181 17.71 13.72 -2.24
CA ARG A 181 18.20 13.13 -3.51
C ARG A 181 17.47 13.71 -4.73
N TRP A 182 16.15 13.97 -4.61
CA TRP A 182 15.42 14.67 -5.67
C TRP A 182 15.88 16.10 -5.87
N ARG A 183 16.03 16.85 -4.78
CA ARG A 183 16.46 18.26 -4.81
C ARG A 183 17.86 18.45 -5.43
N GLU A 184 18.77 17.52 -5.17
CA GLU A 184 20.11 17.54 -5.78
C GLU A 184 20.08 17.38 -7.32
N LEU A 185 19.15 16.59 -7.82
CA LEU A 185 18.97 16.38 -9.25
C LEU A 185 18.24 17.52 -9.96
N LEU A 186 17.31 18.17 -9.26
CA LEU A 186 16.43 19.20 -9.80
C LEU A 186 16.22 20.33 -8.77
N PRO A 187 17.29 21.13 -8.48
CA PRO A 187 17.24 22.15 -7.44
C PRO A 187 16.21 23.24 -7.69
N ASP A 188 15.98 23.61 -8.96
CA ASP A 188 15.06 24.67 -9.36
C ASP A 188 13.60 24.20 -9.49
N HIS A 189 13.35 22.90 -9.35
CA HIS A 189 12.03 22.30 -9.57
C HIS A 189 11.61 21.39 -8.39
N PRO A 190 11.02 21.96 -7.34
CA PRO A 190 10.62 21.24 -6.13
C PRO A 190 9.35 20.38 -6.35
N VAL A 191 9.43 19.44 -7.31
CA VAL A 191 8.33 18.54 -7.68
C VAL A 191 8.07 17.48 -6.61
N LEU A 192 9.11 17.08 -5.87
CA LEU A 192 9.01 16.23 -4.69
C LEU A 192 9.48 17.01 -3.47
N GLN A 193 8.59 17.21 -2.52
CA GLN A 193 8.88 17.88 -1.25
C GLN A 193 8.50 16.99 -0.08
N VAL A 194 9.15 17.20 1.06
CA VAL A 194 8.85 16.53 2.32
C VAL A 194 8.36 17.55 3.34
N VAL A 195 7.39 17.15 4.15
CA VAL A 195 6.96 17.84 5.39
C VAL A 195 7.02 16.83 6.53
N THR A 196 7.87 17.09 7.51
CA THR A 196 8.00 16.26 8.71
C THR A 196 6.98 16.67 9.76
N GLY A 197 6.53 15.73 10.57
CA GLY A 197 5.56 16.01 11.64
C GLY A 197 4.71 14.79 11.99
N ASP A 198 3.87 14.98 12.99
CA ASP A 198 2.97 14.00 13.55
C ASP A 198 1.59 13.95 12.82
N GLY A 199 0.58 13.41 13.48
CA GLY A 199 -0.78 13.36 12.94
C GLY A 199 -1.38 14.74 12.67
N THR A 200 -0.92 15.80 13.37
CA THR A 200 -1.40 17.18 13.13
C THR A 200 -0.94 17.70 11.76
N THR A 201 0.31 17.42 11.38
CA THR A 201 0.85 17.72 10.04
C THR A 201 0.13 16.92 8.96
N GLY A 202 -0.20 15.63 9.22
CA GLY A 202 -1.01 14.82 8.28
C GLY A 202 -2.40 15.43 8.05
N ALA A 203 -3.07 15.85 9.11
CA ALA A 203 -4.36 16.53 9.02
C ALA A 203 -4.26 17.88 8.30
N ALA A 204 -3.18 18.65 8.53
CA ALA A 204 -2.91 19.89 7.80
C ALA A 204 -2.74 19.62 6.30
N LEU A 205 -2.02 18.55 5.90
CA LEU A 205 -1.84 18.18 4.50
C LEU A 205 -3.17 17.83 3.83
N CYS A 206 -4.07 17.11 4.51
CA CYS A 206 -5.40 16.80 3.99
C CYS A 206 -6.24 18.08 3.71
N ARG A 207 -6.05 19.15 4.49
CA ARG A 207 -6.75 20.43 4.34
C ARG A 207 -6.01 21.47 3.47
N ALA A 208 -4.79 21.17 3.04
CA ALA A 208 -3.92 22.12 2.32
C ALA A 208 -4.23 22.28 0.81
N SER A 209 -5.43 21.94 0.36
CA SER A 209 -5.87 22.04 -1.04
C SER A 209 -4.98 21.24 -2.02
N VAL A 210 -4.53 20.06 -1.61
CA VAL A 210 -3.94 19.08 -2.53
C VAL A 210 -5.03 18.49 -3.42
N ASP A 211 -4.65 17.98 -4.60
CA ASP A 211 -5.61 17.49 -5.59
C ASP A 211 -5.92 16.00 -5.43
N LYS A 212 -5.12 15.29 -4.61
CA LYS A 212 -5.35 13.89 -4.21
C LYS A 212 -4.50 13.57 -2.97
N ILE A 213 -4.98 12.66 -2.13
CA ILE A 213 -4.20 12.07 -1.03
C ILE A 213 -4.02 10.56 -1.28
N ALA A 214 -2.80 10.08 -1.05
CA ALA A 214 -2.50 8.67 -0.87
C ALA A 214 -2.06 8.45 0.58
N PHE A 215 -2.76 7.58 1.28
CA PHE A 215 -2.53 7.28 2.69
C PHE A 215 -2.28 5.79 2.88
N THR A 216 -1.26 5.45 3.65
CA THR A 216 -1.03 4.09 4.15
C THR A 216 -0.88 4.12 5.67
N GLY A 217 -1.65 3.28 6.37
CA GLY A 217 -1.63 3.17 7.83
C GLY A 217 -2.85 2.43 8.36
N SER A 218 -3.23 2.65 9.63
CA SER A 218 -4.38 1.96 10.23
C SER A 218 -5.71 2.37 9.59
N ALA A 219 -6.68 1.45 9.57
CA ALA A 219 -8.04 1.73 9.10
C ALA A 219 -8.71 2.90 9.85
N ALA A 220 -8.43 3.04 11.15
CA ALA A 220 -8.96 4.14 11.96
C ALA A 220 -8.43 5.50 11.47
N THR A 221 -7.12 5.62 11.23
CA THR A 221 -6.50 6.83 10.68
C THR A 221 -6.97 7.08 9.25
N GLY A 222 -7.13 6.02 8.43
CA GLY A 222 -7.68 6.14 7.07
C GLY A 222 -9.07 6.77 7.05
N ARG A 223 -9.94 6.40 7.98
CA ARG A 223 -11.27 7.04 8.15
C ARG A 223 -11.16 8.53 8.50
N ALA A 224 -10.21 8.89 9.37
CA ALA A 224 -9.97 10.30 9.72
C ALA A 224 -9.44 11.12 8.52
N VAL A 225 -8.53 10.54 7.74
CA VAL A 225 -8.04 11.14 6.48
C VAL A 225 -9.18 11.35 5.49
N MET A 226 -10.04 10.34 5.30
CA MET A 226 -11.22 10.46 4.43
C MET A 226 -12.16 11.58 4.88
N ALA A 227 -12.44 11.66 6.18
CA ALA A 227 -13.30 12.70 6.74
C ALA A 227 -12.73 14.10 6.48
N ALA A 228 -11.43 14.31 6.70
CA ALA A 228 -10.76 15.57 6.41
C ALA A 228 -10.78 15.93 4.92
N CYS A 229 -10.57 14.95 4.04
CA CYS A 229 -10.60 15.15 2.59
C CYS A 229 -12.01 15.38 2.03
N ALA A 230 -13.05 14.89 2.72
CA ALA A 230 -14.45 15.10 2.32
C ALA A 230 -14.85 16.57 2.32
N GLU A 231 -14.28 17.41 3.19
CA GLU A 231 -14.56 18.85 3.27
C GLU A 231 -14.25 19.58 1.95
N SER A 232 -13.23 19.10 1.21
CA SER A 232 -12.79 19.70 -0.07
C SER A 232 -13.05 18.79 -1.29
N LEU A 233 -13.75 17.67 -1.11
CA LEU A 233 -13.93 16.63 -2.13
C LEU A 233 -12.61 16.13 -2.72
N THR A 234 -11.52 16.15 -1.95
CA THR A 234 -10.22 15.64 -2.38
C THR A 234 -10.28 14.12 -2.47
N PRO A 235 -10.03 13.52 -3.66
CA PRO A 235 -10.03 12.08 -3.81
C PRO A 235 -8.88 11.43 -3.05
N VAL A 236 -9.14 10.25 -2.49
CA VAL A 236 -8.16 9.52 -1.67
C VAL A 236 -7.88 8.12 -2.22
N VAL A 237 -6.68 7.61 -1.95
CA VAL A 237 -6.32 6.20 -1.98
C VAL A 237 -5.98 5.81 -0.56
N ILE A 238 -6.61 4.79 -0.06
CA ILE A 238 -6.38 4.29 1.31
C ILE A 238 -5.85 2.87 1.22
N GLU A 239 -4.69 2.64 1.78
CA GLU A 239 -4.16 1.32 2.11
C GLU A 239 -4.18 1.17 3.64
N GLY A 240 -5.09 0.31 4.11
CA GLY A 240 -5.21 -0.06 5.52
C GLY A 240 -4.37 -1.28 5.85
N GLY A 241 -4.44 -1.72 7.11
CA GLY A 241 -3.84 -2.97 7.53
C GLY A 241 -4.58 -4.20 6.99
N GLY A 242 -4.12 -5.37 7.38
CA GLY A 242 -4.70 -6.66 7.02
C GLY A 242 -4.88 -7.57 8.23
N LYS A 243 -5.59 -8.67 8.01
CA LYS A 243 -5.63 -9.85 8.88
C LYS A 243 -5.47 -11.07 8.00
N ASP A 244 -4.36 -11.11 7.30
CA ASP A 244 -4.19 -11.96 6.14
C ASP A 244 -4.00 -13.42 6.51
N ALA A 245 -4.51 -14.31 5.66
CA ALA A 245 -4.51 -15.73 5.93
C ALA A 245 -3.67 -16.50 4.89
N LEU A 246 -2.99 -17.54 5.38
CA LEU A 246 -2.36 -18.57 4.58
C LEU A 246 -3.17 -19.86 4.69
N ILE A 247 -3.57 -20.42 3.55
CA ILE A 247 -4.34 -21.67 3.44
C ILE A 247 -3.41 -22.79 3.00
N VAL A 248 -3.40 -23.89 3.75
CA VAL A 248 -2.62 -25.10 3.44
C VAL A 248 -3.55 -26.25 3.13
N THR A 249 -3.57 -26.70 1.87
CA THR A 249 -4.41 -27.83 1.46
C THR A 249 -3.73 -29.17 1.71
N ALA A 250 -4.48 -30.27 1.68
CA ALA A 250 -3.98 -31.62 1.96
C ALA A 250 -2.86 -32.07 1.01
N ASP A 251 -2.81 -31.52 -0.21
CA ASP A 251 -1.80 -31.84 -1.22
C ASP A 251 -0.62 -30.85 -1.25
N ALA A 252 -0.56 -29.89 -0.32
CA ALA A 252 0.48 -28.87 -0.28
C ALA A 252 1.88 -29.44 -0.02
N ASP A 253 2.90 -28.69 -0.43
CA ASP A 253 4.25 -28.87 0.07
C ASP A 253 4.31 -28.23 1.47
N LEU A 254 4.32 -29.08 2.50
CA LEU A 254 4.21 -28.62 3.89
C LEU A 254 5.43 -27.84 4.36
N ASP A 255 6.62 -28.24 3.92
CA ASP A 255 7.86 -27.56 4.30
C ASP A 255 7.92 -26.17 3.68
N ALA A 256 7.59 -26.04 2.40
CA ALA A 256 7.50 -24.75 1.73
C ALA A 256 6.42 -23.86 2.34
N ALA A 257 5.26 -24.42 2.70
CA ALA A 257 4.17 -23.68 3.33
C ALA A 257 4.55 -23.19 4.74
N ALA A 258 5.23 -24.02 5.54
CA ALA A 258 5.70 -23.66 6.87
C ALA A 258 6.77 -22.57 6.83
N GLN A 259 7.76 -22.68 5.93
CA GLN A 259 8.76 -21.63 5.71
C GLN A 259 8.12 -20.30 5.30
N ALA A 260 7.13 -20.35 4.39
CA ALA A 260 6.39 -19.18 3.96
C ALA A 260 5.57 -18.56 5.09
N ALA A 261 4.93 -19.37 5.95
CA ALA A 261 4.19 -18.88 7.11
C ALA A 261 5.11 -18.18 8.12
N VAL A 262 6.27 -18.78 8.41
CA VAL A 262 7.29 -18.18 9.30
C VAL A 262 7.82 -16.87 8.71
N PHE A 263 8.20 -16.84 7.45
CA PHE A 263 8.67 -15.62 6.80
C PHE A 263 7.58 -14.54 6.76
N GLY A 264 6.36 -14.89 6.34
CA GLY A 264 5.25 -13.95 6.18
C GLY A 264 4.70 -13.41 7.50
N GLY A 265 4.80 -14.20 8.59
CA GLY A 265 4.23 -13.80 9.89
C GLY A 265 5.26 -13.28 10.89
N LEU A 266 6.54 -13.67 10.77
CA LEU A 266 7.57 -13.22 11.71
C LEU A 266 8.53 -12.19 11.10
N GLY A 267 8.60 -12.09 9.78
CA GLY A 267 9.44 -11.11 9.09
C GLY A 267 9.11 -9.68 9.55
N ASN A 268 10.13 -8.84 9.73
CA ASN A 268 10.00 -7.48 10.27
C ASN A 268 9.27 -7.43 11.64
N ALA A 269 9.46 -8.44 12.49
CA ALA A 269 8.74 -8.62 13.75
C ALA A 269 7.20 -8.69 13.57
N GLY A 270 6.70 -9.23 12.45
CA GLY A 270 5.29 -9.25 12.09
C GLY A 270 4.68 -7.89 11.74
N GLN A 271 5.48 -6.83 11.64
CA GLN A 271 5.05 -5.46 11.35
C GLN A 271 4.86 -5.26 9.84
N THR A 272 4.04 -6.09 9.23
CA THR A 272 3.79 -6.13 7.77
C THR A 272 2.29 -6.08 7.52
N CYS A 273 1.81 -5.06 6.80
CA CYS A 273 0.38 -4.86 6.53
C CYS A 273 -0.28 -6.07 5.83
N ALA A 274 0.45 -6.73 4.93
CA ALA A 274 0.04 -7.94 4.22
C ALA A 274 0.73 -9.19 4.79
N GLY A 275 1.16 -9.15 6.05
CA GLY A 275 1.77 -10.27 6.76
C GLY A 275 0.78 -11.40 7.05
N VAL A 276 1.30 -12.62 7.13
CA VAL A 276 0.49 -13.76 7.54
C VAL A 276 0.23 -13.69 9.05
N GLU A 277 -1.01 -13.53 9.44
CA GLU A 277 -1.41 -13.56 10.87
C GLU A 277 -2.26 -14.78 11.21
N ARG A 278 -2.92 -15.39 10.19
CA ARG A 278 -3.76 -16.59 10.35
C ARG A 278 -3.31 -17.66 9.37
N VAL A 279 -3.25 -18.91 9.83
CA VAL A 279 -2.93 -20.06 9.00
C VAL A 279 -4.05 -21.10 9.16
N TYR A 280 -4.73 -21.42 8.07
CA TYR A 280 -5.79 -22.44 8.04
C TYR A 280 -5.29 -23.67 7.30
N VAL A 281 -5.21 -24.80 8.00
CA VAL A 281 -4.62 -26.04 7.51
C VAL A 281 -5.68 -27.13 7.42
N GLU A 282 -5.82 -27.79 6.27
CA GLU A 282 -6.70 -28.96 6.15
C GLU A 282 -6.32 -30.03 7.18
N ARG A 283 -7.30 -30.56 7.91
CA ARG A 283 -7.11 -31.43 9.09
C ARG A 283 -6.21 -32.62 8.82
N SER A 284 -6.25 -33.19 7.62
CA SER A 284 -5.46 -34.37 7.24
C SER A 284 -3.94 -34.15 7.27
N VAL A 285 -3.50 -32.90 7.18
CA VAL A 285 -2.07 -32.50 7.18
C VAL A 285 -1.72 -31.50 8.29
N TYR A 286 -2.65 -31.31 9.21
CA TYR A 286 -2.50 -30.30 10.27
C TYR A 286 -1.32 -30.59 11.21
N GLU A 287 -1.28 -31.82 11.78
CA GLU A 287 -0.25 -32.19 12.77
C GLU A 287 1.18 -32.14 12.18
N PRO A 288 1.46 -32.73 11.00
CA PRO A 288 2.79 -32.63 10.41
C PRO A 288 3.15 -31.18 10.04
N PHE A 289 2.22 -30.39 9.54
CA PHE A 289 2.45 -28.98 9.26
C PHE A 289 2.79 -28.20 10.51
N LEU A 290 1.98 -28.36 11.59
CA LEU A 290 2.17 -27.66 12.86
C LEU A 290 3.52 -28.03 13.50
N ALA A 291 3.94 -29.29 13.40
CA ALA A 291 5.25 -29.73 13.90
C ALA A 291 6.41 -29.02 13.16
N THR A 292 6.37 -29.00 11.82
CA THR A 292 7.38 -28.32 11.00
C THR A 292 7.41 -26.81 11.29
N LEU A 293 6.25 -26.15 11.31
CA LEU A 293 6.14 -24.72 11.60
C LEU A 293 6.66 -24.36 12.99
N THR A 294 6.31 -25.19 14.00
CA THR A 294 6.77 -25.01 15.38
C THR A 294 8.28 -25.08 15.49
N GLU A 295 8.91 -26.04 14.82
CA GLU A 295 10.37 -26.21 14.83
C GLU A 295 11.05 -25.01 14.16
N LEU A 296 10.56 -24.56 13.01
CA LEU A 296 11.08 -23.37 12.32
C LEU A 296 10.92 -22.09 13.17
N ALA A 297 9.74 -21.89 13.78
CA ALA A 297 9.48 -20.71 14.60
C ALA A 297 10.37 -20.64 15.86
N ARG A 298 10.67 -21.82 16.47
CA ARG A 298 11.56 -21.90 17.62
C ARG A 298 13.01 -21.51 17.33
N GLN A 299 13.44 -21.57 16.07
CA GLN A 299 14.80 -21.20 15.67
C GLN A 299 14.94 -19.69 15.44
N VAL A 300 13.86 -18.96 15.27
CA VAL A 300 13.85 -17.52 15.01
C VAL A 300 14.01 -16.77 16.34
N ARG A 301 14.92 -15.80 16.40
CA ARG A 301 15.14 -14.93 17.56
C ARG A 301 15.23 -13.48 17.13
N PRO A 302 14.53 -12.55 17.83
CA PRO A 302 14.78 -11.13 17.66
C PRO A 302 16.15 -10.72 18.14
N GLY A 303 16.71 -9.67 17.57
CA GLY A 303 17.99 -9.14 18.01
C GLY A 303 18.23 -7.71 17.57
N ALA A 304 19.21 -7.07 18.20
CA ALA A 304 19.69 -5.74 17.85
C ALA A 304 20.78 -5.77 16.76
N GLU A 305 21.37 -6.93 16.53
CA GLU A 305 22.47 -7.12 15.58
C GLU A 305 21.97 -6.94 14.13
N PRO A 306 22.84 -6.49 13.22
CA PRO A 306 22.45 -6.25 11.82
C PRO A 306 21.93 -7.50 11.07
N ASP A 307 22.42 -8.67 11.47
CA ASP A 307 22.11 -9.98 10.88
C ASP A 307 21.02 -10.76 11.64
N ALA A 308 20.43 -10.17 12.69
CA ALA A 308 19.29 -10.77 13.38
C ALA A 308 18.14 -11.03 12.39
N PRO A 309 17.40 -12.16 12.52
CA PRO A 309 16.27 -12.46 11.66
C PRO A 309 15.22 -11.33 11.59
N TYR A 310 14.98 -10.68 12.70
CA TYR A 310 14.19 -9.44 12.80
C TYR A 310 14.58 -8.63 14.04
N GLY A 311 14.25 -7.34 14.02
CA GLY A 311 14.55 -6.38 15.06
C GLY A 311 13.45 -6.20 16.11
N PRO A 312 13.47 -5.07 16.84
CA PRO A 312 12.44 -4.73 17.83
C PRO A 312 11.11 -4.35 17.22
N MET A 313 10.12 -4.16 18.07
CA MET A 313 8.93 -3.39 17.74
C MET A 313 9.32 -1.92 17.60
N THR A 314 8.99 -1.33 16.46
CA THR A 314 9.38 0.06 16.14
C THR A 314 8.65 1.07 17.04
N THR A 315 7.37 0.81 17.34
CA THR A 315 6.57 1.73 18.15
C THR A 315 6.43 1.22 19.59
N PRO A 316 6.47 2.09 20.61
CA PRO A 316 6.44 1.67 22.01
C PRO A 316 5.09 1.09 22.46
N THR A 317 4.03 1.36 21.69
CA THR A 317 2.65 0.91 22.03
C THR A 317 2.31 -0.47 21.47
N GLN A 318 2.98 -0.89 20.40
CA GLN A 318 2.64 -2.15 19.71
C GLN A 318 2.85 -3.42 20.54
N PRO A 319 3.89 -3.52 21.40
CA PRO A 319 4.04 -4.68 22.28
C PRO A 319 2.81 -4.96 23.15
N GLU A 320 2.09 -3.93 23.59
CA GLU A 320 0.90 -4.10 24.41
C GLU A 320 -0.30 -4.65 23.61
N VAL A 321 -0.42 -4.22 22.34
CA VAL A 321 -1.43 -4.82 21.43
C VAL A 321 -1.15 -6.31 21.26
N VAL A 322 0.11 -6.70 21.02
CA VAL A 322 0.50 -8.11 20.90
C VAL A 322 0.17 -8.89 22.18
N ARG A 323 0.54 -8.35 23.35
CA ARG A 323 0.25 -8.97 24.64
C ARG A 323 -1.24 -9.20 24.82
N ARG A 324 -2.06 -8.19 24.56
CA ARG A 324 -3.52 -8.26 24.67
C ARG A 324 -4.09 -9.37 23.78
N HIS A 325 -3.67 -9.46 22.52
CA HIS A 325 -4.19 -10.48 21.60
C HIS A 325 -3.77 -11.91 22.00
N VAL A 326 -2.53 -12.08 22.44
CA VAL A 326 -2.04 -13.39 22.93
C VAL A 326 -2.81 -13.79 24.19
N THR A 327 -3.01 -12.87 25.14
CA THR A 327 -3.76 -13.14 26.38
C THR A 327 -5.21 -13.48 26.07
N ASP A 328 -5.92 -12.70 25.24
CA ASP A 328 -7.30 -12.98 24.84
C ASP A 328 -7.45 -14.38 24.21
N ALA A 329 -6.51 -14.76 23.33
CA ALA A 329 -6.53 -16.08 22.71
C ALA A 329 -6.38 -17.21 23.74
N LEU A 330 -5.47 -17.07 24.71
CA LEU A 330 -5.23 -18.08 25.75
C LEU A 330 -6.39 -18.15 26.75
N ASP A 331 -6.92 -17.02 27.20
CA ASP A 331 -8.04 -16.96 28.14
C ASP A 331 -9.34 -17.56 27.56
N ARG A 332 -9.47 -17.56 26.22
CA ARG A 332 -10.60 -18.18 25.49
C ARG A 332 -10.37 -19.63 25.14
N GLY A 333 -9.30 -20.26 25.64
CA GLY A 333 -9.04 -21.69 25.48
C GLY A 333 -8.08 -22.02 24.33
N GLY A 334 -7.52 -21.04 23.64
CA GLY A 334 -6.41 -21.23 22.71
C GLY A 334 -5.19 -21.77 23.43
N ARG A 335 -4.28 -22.37 22.69
CA ARG A 335 -3.08 -23.00 23.22
C ARG A 335 -1.84 -22.48 22.54
N ALA A 336 -0.81 -22.08 23.29
CA ALA A 336 0.48 -21.69 22.73
C ALA A 336 1.35 -22.93 22.51
N VAL A 337 1.91 -23.07 21.32
CA VAL A 337 2.89 -24.13 20.97
C VAL A 337 4.32 -23.56 20.84
N VAL A 338 4.43 -22.24 20.62
CA VAL A 338 5.69 -21.47 20.72
C VAL A 338 5.38 -20.18 21.43
N GLY A 339 6.19 -19.82 22.43
CA GLY A 339 6.03 -18.58 23.21
C GLY A 339 4.69 -18.48 23.93
N ASP A 340 4.43 -17.34 24.51
CA ASP A 340 3.19 -16.96 25.21
C ASP A 340 3.17 -15.43 25.45
N ALA A 341 2.33 -14.94 26.36
CA ALA A 341 2.28 -13.53 26.73
C ALA A 341 3.60 -13.02 27.37
N ALA A 342 4.39 -13.91 27.99
CA ALA A 342 5.71 -13.55 28.53
C ALA A 342 6.80 -13.39 27.46
N SER A 343 6.53 -13.81 26.23
CA SER A 343 7.39 -13.57 25.05
C SER A 343 7.43 -12.09 24.65
N VAL A 344 6.52 -11.27 25.15
CA VAL A 344 6.46 -9.83 24.93
C VAL A 344 7.35 -9.12 25.94
N ARG A 345 8.58 -8.83 25.52
CA ARG A 345 9.64 -8.15 26.34
C ARG A 345 10.13 -6.90 25.63
N PRO A 346 9.42 -5.76 25.75
CA PRO A 346 9.80 -4.54 25.02
C PRO A 346 11.30 -4.20 25.18
N PRO A 347 11.97 -3.76 24.08
CA PRO A 347 11.39 -3.49 22.77
C PRO A 347 11.19 -4.73 21.88
N PHE A 348 11.58 -5.91 22.32
CA PHE A 348 11.49 -7.15 21.55
C PHE A 348 10.24 -7.95 21.88
N VAL A 349 9.75 -8.67 20.87
CA VAL A 349 8.72 -9.71 21.00
C VAL A 349 9.26 -10.97 20.35
N GLU A 350 9.39 -12.06 21.11
CA GLU A 350 9.77 -13.37 20.59
C GLU A 350 8.58 -13.99 19.82
N PRO A 351 8.84 -14.94 18.89
CA PRO A 351 7.77 -15.59 18.13
C PRO A 351 6.73 -16.24 19.03
N VAL A 352 5.45 -16.04 18.66
CA VAL A 352 4.33 -16.71 19.30
C VAL A 352 3.53 -17.48 18.24
N VAL A 353 3.28 -18.76 18.48
CA VAL A 353 2.41 -19.59 17.65
C VAL A 353 1.28 -20.15 18.52
N LEU A 354 0.06 -19.78 18.16
CA LEU A 354 -1.18 -20.14 18.85
C LEU A 354 -1.98 -21.14 18.01
N THR A 355 -2.64 -22.07 18.66
CA THR A 355 -3.54 -23.05 18.03
C THR A 355 -4.83 -23.16 18.83
N ASP A 356 -5.85 -23.76 18.25
CA ASP A 356 -7.19 -23.92 18.86
C ASP A 356 -7.82 -22.59 19.29
N VAL A 357 -7.44 -21.48 18.62
CA VAL A 357 -7.94 -20.15 18.95
C VAL A 357 -9.34 -19.97 18.39
N PRO A 358 -10.33 -19.57 19.22
CA PRO A 358 -11.67 -19.28 18.73
C PRO A 358 -11.68 -18.18 17.66
N GLU A 359 -12.56 -18.32 16.66
CA GLU A 359 -12.61 -17.40 15.50
C GLU A 359 -13.10 -15.99 15.88
N ASP A 360 -13.68 -15.80 17.06
CA ASP A 360 -14.10 -14.50 17.61
C ASP A 360 -13.07 -13.87 18.58
N SER A 361 -11.89 -14.49 18.75
CA SER A 361 -10.77 -13.90 19.48
C SER A 361 -10.21 -12.68 18.76
N THR A 362 -9.71 -11.70 19.51
CA THR A 362 -9.02 -10.52 18.96
C THR A 362 -7.77 -10.93 18.16
N ALA A 363 -7.11 -12.03 18.53
CA ALA A 363 -6.00 -12.60 17.77
C ALA A 363 -6.40 -13.11 16.37
N VAL A 364 -7.68 -13.30 16.07
CA VAL A 364 -8.23 -13.72 14.77
C VAL A 364 -8.92 -12.57 14.04
N THR A 365 -9.57 -11.67 14.77
CA THR A 365 -10.45 -10.64 14.19
C THR A 365 -9.80 -9.26 14.03
N GLU A 366 -8.80 -8.94 14.85
CA GLU A 366 -8.07 -7.67 14.81
C GLU A 366 -6.64 -7.86 14.29
N GLU A 367 -6.10 -6.87 13.59
CA GLU A 367 -4.70 -6.83 13.16
C GLU A 367 -3.76 -6.81 14.38
N THR A 368 -2.87 -7.81 14.50
CA THR A 368 -1.92 -7.91 15.60
C THR A 368 -0.66 -7.08 15.35
N PHE A 369 -0.19 -7.04 14.11
CA PHE A 369 1.01 -6.32 13.67
C PHE A 369 2.24 -6.63 14.53
N GLY A 370 2.42 -7.91 14.84
CA GLY A 370 3.46 -8.47 15.68
C GLY A 370 3.77 -9.92 15.30
N PRO A 371 4.85 -10.54 15.83
CA PRO A 371 5.31 -11.86 15.41
C PRO A 371 4.46 -12.98 16.03
N VAL A 372 3.16 -12.99 15.71
CA VAL A 372 2.15 -13.91 16.20
C VAL A 372 1.46 -14.60 15.04
N LEU A 373 1.45 -15.92 15.05
CA LEU A 373 0.72 -16.77 14.10
C LEU A 373 -0.39 -17.52 14.81
N VAL A 374 -1.62 -17.39 14.33
CA VAL A 374 -2.73 -18.25 14.72
C VAL A 374 -2.88 -19.38 13.70
N VAL A 375 -2.73 -20.63 14.13
CA VAL A 375 -2.74 -21.82 13.25
C VAL A 375 -3.90 -22.73 13.64
N ASN A 376 -4.96 -22.70 12.87
CA ASN A 376 -6.17 -23.47 13.15
C ASN A 376 -6.42 -24.57 12.11
N PRO A 377 -6.86 -25.79 12.52
CA PRO A 377 -7.30 -26.80 11.57
C PRO A 377 -8.66 -26.43 10.96
N VAL A 378 -8.84 -26.84 9.70
CA VAL A 378 -10.12 -26.76 8.98
C VAL A 378 -10.49 -28.11 8.37
N ALA A 379 -11.77 -28.35 8.11
CA ALA A 379 -12.22 -29.59 7.49
C ALA A 379 -11.72 -29.69 6.02
N ASP A 380 -11.78 -28.59 5.32
CA ASP A 380 -11.42 -28.49 3.90
C ASP A 380 -11.09 -27.04 3.48
N ALA A 381 -10.65 -26.86 2.22
CA ALA A 381 -10.34 -25.55 1.68
C ALA A 381 -11.56 -24.60 1.59
N ASP A 382 -12.77 -25.13 1.53
CA ASP A 382 -13.98 -24.32 1.50
C ASP A 382 -14.22 -23.63 2.85
N GLU A 383 -13.98 -24.36 3.94
CA GLU A 383 -14.00 -23.79 5.29
C GLU A 383 -12.87 -22.76 5.46
N ALA A 384 -11.66 -23.06 4.98
CA ALA A 384 -10.55 -22.11 5.02
C ALA A 384 -10.90 -20.79 4.35
N VAL A 385 -11.48 -20.84 3.15
CA VAL A 385 -11.94 -19.65 2.41
C VAL A 385 -13.02 -18.89 3.20
N ARG A 386 -14.01 -19.60 3.77
CA ARG A 386 -15.06 -18.94 4.58
C ARG A 386 -14.46 -18.20 5.78
N ARG A 387 -13.58 -18.86 6.56
CA ARG A 387 -12.92 -18.25 7.72
C ARG A 387 -11.98 -17.10 7.32
N THR A 388 -11.23 -17.24 6.22
CA THR A 388 -10.39 -16.14 5.68
C THR A 388 -11.24 -14.90 5.39
N ASN A 389 -12.40 -15.07 4.77
CA ASN A 389 -13.28 -13.96 4.37
C ASN A 389 -14.16 -13.41 5.51
N ALA A 390 -14.12 -14.00 6.72
CA ALA A 390 -15.01 -13.64 7.81
C ALA A 390 -14.63 -12.33 8.54
N THR A 391 -13.43 -11.79 8.32
CA THR A 391 -13.01 -10.50 8.89
C THR A 391 -13.44 -9.32 8.03
N SER A 392 -13.40 -8.11 8.57
CA SER A 392 -13.65 -6.88 7.79
C SER A 392 -12.51 -6.52 6.84
N TYR A 393 -11.33 -7.09 7.06
CA TYR A 393 -10.13 -6.88 6.24
C TYR A 393 -10.16 -7.65 4.91
N GLY A 394 -9.26 -7.30 4.01
CA GLY A 394 -9.08 -7.98 2.73
C GLY A 394 -7.89 -7.38 1.96
N LEU A 395 -6.68 -7.40 2.57
CA LEU A 395 -5.49 -6.88 1.91
C LEU A 395 -4.86 -7.96 1.05
N SER A 396 -4.46 -9.09 1.66
CA SER A 396 -3.86 -10.20 0.92
C SER A 396 -4.28 -11.58 1.42
N GLY A 397 -3.80 -12.61 0.72
CA GLY A 397 -3.93 -14.00 1.13
C GLY A 397 -2.96 -14.90 0.37
N SER A 398 -2.67 -16.06 0.94
CA SER A 398 -1.77 -17.04 0.35
C SER A 398 -2.39 -18.43 0.37
N ILE A 399 -2.10 -19.24 -0.64
CA ILE A 399 -2.64 -20.60 -0.77
C ILE A 399 -1.50 -21.53 -1.17
N PHE A 400 -1.34 -22.64 -0.45
CA PHE A 400 -0.39 -23.69 -0.76
C PHE A 400 -1.12 -24.97 -1.19
N THR A 401 -0.82 -25.44 -2.40
CA THR A 401 -1.40 -26.64 -3.04
C THR A 401 -0.51 -27.08 -4.20
N ARG A 402 -0.39 -28.36 -4.48
CA ARG A 402 0.28 -28.87 -5.68
C ARG A 402 -0.57 -28.74 -6.93
N ASP A 403 -1.89 -28.63 -6.79
CA ASP A 403 -2.79 -28.39 -7.92
C ASP A 403 -2.93 -26.89 -8.21
N ARG A 404 -2.17 -26.41 -9.19
CA ARG A 404 -2.23 -25.01 -9.62
C ARG A 404 -3.64 -24.54 -10.01
N ARG A 405 -4.46 -25.42 -10.63
CA ARG A 405 -5.82 -25.04 -11.05
C ARG A 405 -6.71 -24.82 -9.82
N ARG A 406 -6.62 -25.73 -8.84
CA ARG A 406 -7.28 -25.61 -7.55
C ARG A 406 -6.84 -24.33 -6.84
N GLY A 407 -5.52 -24.06 -6.78
CA GLY A 407 -4.98 -22.83 -6.16
C GLY A 407 -5.54 -21.56 -6.77
N LEU A 408 -5.57 -21.46 -8.10
CA LEU A 408 -6.13 -20.30 -8.81
C LEU A 408 -7.66 -20.17 -8.62
N ALA A 409 -8.39 -21.29 -8.57
CA ALA A 409 -9.82 -21.29 -8.28
C ALA A 409 -10.12 -20.82 -6.85
N LEU A 410 -9.35 -21.26 -5.86
CA LEU A 410 -9.45 -20.80 -4.47
C LEU A 410 -9.09 -19.31 -4.35
N ALA A 411 -8.02 -18.86 -5.04
CA ALA A 411 -7.61 -17.47 -5.06
C ALA A 411 -8.74 -16.54 -5.54
N GLY A 412 -9.49 -16.95 -6.57
CA GLY A 412 -10.65 -16.20 -7.06
C GLY A 412 -11.83 -16.08 -6.08
N ARG A 413 -11.79 -16.81 -4.97
CA ARG A 413 -12.83 -16.83 -3.92
C ARG A 413 -12.42 -16.04 -2.67
N LEU A 414 -11.16 -15.67 -2.55
CA LEU A 414 -10.68 -14.83 -1.44
C LEU A 414 -11.09 -13.37 -1.66
N ARG A 415 -11.69 -12.77 -0.64
CA ARG A 415 -12.02 -11.34 -0.61
C ARG A 415 -10.79 -10.53 -0.22
N ALA A 416 -9.80 -10.50 -1.11
CA ALA A 416 -8.54 -9.80 -0.91
C ALA A 416 -8.09 -9.10 -2.18
N GLY A 417 -7.30 -8.04 -2.03
CA GLY A 417 -6.78 -7.28 -3.17
C GLY A 417 -5.59 -7.94 -3.86
N ALA A 418 -4.84 -8.78 -3.14
CA ALA A 418 -3.70 -9.54 -3.68
C ALA A 418 -3.72 -10.98 -3.15
N VAL A 419 -3.46 -11.96 -4.01
CA VAL A 419 -3.39 -13.37 -3.61
C VAL A 419 -2.18 -14.02 -4.25
N SER A 420 -1.42 -14.79 -3.45
CA SER A 420 -0.29 -15.60 -3.90
C SER A 420 -0.64 -17.08 -3.85
N VAL A 421 -0.18 -17.85 -4.84
CA VAL A 421 -0.28 -19.33 -4.84
C VAL A 421 1.12 -19.90 -4.77
N ASN A 422 1.37 -20.78 -3.78
CA ASN A 422 2.67 -21.38 -3.46
C ASN A 422 3.77 -20.33 -3.18
N SER A 423 3.39 -19.19 -2.66
CA SER A 423 4.30 -18.15 -2.16
C SER A 423 3.56 -17.26 -1.16
N VAL A 424 4.31 -16.46 -0.42
CA VAL A 424 3.81 -15.39 0.44
C VAL A 424 4.43 -14.07 -0.02
N LEU A 425 3.64 -12.99 -0.02
CA LEU A 425 4.11 -11.65 -0.44
C LEU A 425 4.69 -11.59 -1.88
N GLY A 426 4.46 -12.61 -2.72
CA GLY A 426 5.06 -12.70 -4.06
C GLY A 426 4.69 -11.53 -4.98
N TYR A 427 3.51 -10.95 -4.80
CA TYR A 427 3.05 -9.77 -5.53
C TYR A 427 3.90 -8.51 -5.27
N ALA A 428 4.53 -8.39 -4.08
CA ALA A 428 5.38 -7.24 -3.74
C ALA A 428 6.63 -7.14 -4.63
N GLY A 429 7.15 -8.29 -5.09
CA GLY A 429 8.28 -8.36 -6.02
C GLY A 429 7.89 -8.23 -7.50
N VAL A 430 6.62 -7.96 -7.84
CA VAL A 430 6.15 -7.87 -9.23
C VAL A 430 5.59 -6.47 -9.51
N PRO A 431 6.41 -5.52 -9.98
CA PRO A 431 6.03 -4.11 -10.11
C PRO A 431 4.87 -3.84 -11.08
N SER A 432 4.52 -4.79 -11.94
CA SER A 432 3.40 -4.67 -12.87
C SER A 432 2.04 -5.03 -12.28
N LEU A 433 2.00 -5.64 -11.09
CA LEU A 433 0.76 -5.96 -10.40
C LEU A 433 0.25 -4.77 -9.58
N PRO A 434 -1.06 -4.45 -9.66
CA PRO A 434 -1.67 -3.48 -8.76
C PRO A 434 -1.73 -4.05 -7.34
N PHE A 435 -1.56 -3.19 -6.34
CA PHE A 435 -1.66 -3.53 -4.92
C PHE A 435 -2.65 -2.61 -4.21
N GLY A 436 -3.41 -3.15 -3.27
CA GLY A 436 -4.36 -2.45 -2.42
C GLY A 436 -5.48 -3.38 -1.96
N GLY A 437 -6.15 -3.02 -0.87
CA GLY A 437 -7.12 -3.85 -0.19
C GLY A 437 -8.58 -3.66 -0.63
N VAL A 438 -9.47 -4.32 0.13
CA VAL A 438 -10.92 -4.12 0.14
C VAL A 438 -11.42 -4.09 1.59
N GLY A 439 -12.61 -3.57 1.84
CA GLY A 439 -13.16 -3.42 3.19
C GLY A 439 -12.32 -2.49 4.05
N ASP A 440 -12.01 -2.90 5.28
CA ASP A 440 -11.18 -2.11 6.21
C ASP A 440 -9.70 -2.01 5.79
N SER A 441 -9.27 -2.83 4.82
CA SER A 441 -7.96 -2.70 4.18
C SER A 441 -7.91 -1.60 3.10
N GLY A 442 -8.99 -0.85 2.93
CA GLY A 442 -9.03 0.35 2.11
C GLY A 442 -9.50 0.13 0.67
N PHE A 443 -9.16 1.09 -0.19
CA PHE A 443 -9.56 1.11 -1.60
C PHE A 443 -8.59 1.96 -2.43
N GLY A 444 -8.74 1.86 -3.77
CA GLY A 444 -7.75 2.35 -4.72
C GLY A 444 -6.64 1.35 -4.94
N ARG A 445 -5.69 1.69 -5.78
CA ARG A 445 -4.53 0.82 -6.08
C ARG A 445 -3.27 1.66 -6.20
N VAL A 446 -2.18 1.09 -5.72
CA VAL A 446 -0.81 1.52 -6.02
C VAL A 446 -0.15 0.46 -6.92
N HIS A 447 0.99 0.76 -7.51
CA HIS A 447 1.72 -0.11 -8.40
C HIS A 447 0.97 -0.48 -9.70
N GLY A 448 1.70 -1.00 -10.66
CA GLY A 448 1.17 -1.48 -11.92
C GLY A 448 0.44 -0.41 -12.75
N ALA A 449 -0.28 -0.88 -13.76
CA ALA A 449 -1.01 0.01 -14.66
C ALA A 449 -2.18 0.74 -13.97
N ASP A 450 -2.84 0.06 -13.02
CA ASP A 450 -3.97 0.65 -12.30
C ASP A 450 -3.47 1.69 -11.29
N GLY A 451 -2.30 1.46 -10.63
CA GLY A 451 -1.66 2.49 -9.82
C GLY A 451 -1.27 3.73 -10.60
N LEU A 452 -0.76 3.60 -11.84
CA LEU A 452 -0.51 4.78 -12.69
C LEU A 452 -1.80 5.54 -13.01
N ARG A 453 -2.90 4.82 -13.30
CA ARG A 453 -4.21 5.44 -13.59
C ARG A 453 -4.83 6.06 -12.34
N GLU A 454 -4.56 5.52 -11.17
CA GLU A 454 -5.03 6.06 -9.90
C GLU A 454 -4.52 7.49 -9.65
N PHE A 455 -3.31 7.80 -10.12
CA PHE A 455 -2.72 9.14 -10.03
C PHE A 455 -2.94 10.01 -11.27
N ALA A 456 -3.91 9.65 -12.13
CA ALA A 456 -4.29 10.43 -13.31
C ALA A 456 -5.81 10.45 -13.47
N ARG A 457 -6.35 11.60 -13.90
CA ARG A 457 -7.78 11.75 -14.18
C ARG A 457 -8.08 11.37 -15.62
N ALA A 458 -9.03 10.47 -15.83
CA ALA A 458 -9.54 10.20 -17.16
C ALA A 458 -10.33 11.41 -17.69
N ARG A 459 -9.99 11.90 -18.86
CA ARG A 459 -10.67 12.98 -19.56
C ARG A 459 -11.26 12.45 -20.86
N SER A 460 -12.56 12.62 -21.05
CA SER A 460 -13.24 12.30 -22.31
C SER A 460 -13.12 13.46 -23.28
N VAL A 461 -12.71 13.15 -24.51
CA VAL A 461 -12.60 14.13 -25.59
C VAL A 461 -13.36 13.60 -26.80
N THR A 462 -14.28 14.41 -27.32
CA THR A 462 -14.96 14.14 -28.58
C THR A 462 -14.72 15.28 -29.55
N TRP A 463 -14.68 14.96 -30.84
CA TRP A 463 -14.67 15.97 -31.90
C TRP A 463 -15.48 15.51 -33.07
N GLN A 464 -16.21 16.43 -33.70
CA GLN A 464 -17.05 16.16 -34.89
C GLN A 464 -16.14 15.93 -36.10
N ARG A 465 -16.35 14.80 -36.82
CA ARG A 465 -15.66 14.47 -38.08
C ARG A 465 -16.36 15.06 -39.28
N PHE A 466 -17.69 15.05 -39.25
CA PHE A 466 -18.54 15.57 -40.28
C PHE A 466 -19.92 15.91 -39.72
N ARG A 467 -20.65 16.81 -40.39
CA ARG A 467 -22.02 17.13 -40.02
C ARG A 467 -22.96 15.99 -40.48
N PRO A 468 -23.73 15.38 -39.58
CA PRO A 468 -24.63 14.29 -39.95
C PRO A 468 -25.78 14.81 -40.81
N LEU A 469 -26.20 14.01 -41.82
CA LEU A 469 -27.36 14.33 -42.63
C LEU A 469 -28.68 14.24 -41.86
N ILE A 470 -28.70 13.44 -40.77
CA ILE A 470 -29.83 13.28 -39.86
C ILE A 470 -29.38 13.77 -38.48
N GLU A 471 -29.82 14.98 -38.13
CA GLU A 471 -29.54 15.54 -36.79
C GLU A 471 -30.71 15.18 -35.87
N VAL A 472 -30.44 14.28 -34.90
CA VAL A 472 -31.39 13.91 -33.83
C VAL A 472 -31.04 14.58 -32.50
N MET A 473 -29.80 15.00 -32.32
CA MET A 473 -29.31 15.71 -31.15
C MET A 473 -29.44 17.23 -31.35
N THR A 474 -30.69 17.69 -31.50
CA THR A 474 -31.05 19.09 -31.65
C THR A 474 -32.38 19.34 -30.91
N LEU A 475 -32.65 20.59 -30.55
CA LEU A 475 -33.90 20.98 -29.87
C LEU A 475 -35.14 20.80 -30.77
N GLN A 476 -34.97 20.79 -32.09
CA GLN A 476 -36.05 20.66 -33.08
C GLN A 476 -35.69 19.56 -34.10
N PRO A 477 -35.66 18.28 -33.70
CA PRO A 477 -35.41 17.20 -34.65
C PRO A 477 -36.62 17.06 -35.58
N SER A 478 -36.40 16.86 -36.90
CA SER A 478 -37.50 16.59 -37.80
C SER A 478 -38.16 15.25 -37.43
N ALA A 479 -39.52 15.19 -37.53
CA ALA A 479 -40.27 13.98 -37.22
C ALA A 479 -39.82 12.80 -38.10
N ALA A 480 -39.50 13.06 -39.39
CA ALA A 480 -38.99 12.07 -40.31
C ALA A 480 -37.59 11.56 -39.91
N ALA A 481 -36.69 12.45 -39.46
CA ALA A 481 -35.40 12.08 -38.97
C ALA A 481 -35.48 11.19 -37.71
N MET A 482 -36.32 11.58 -36.76
CA MET A 482 -36.59 10.81 -35.55
C MET A 482 -37.15 9.43 -35.84
N LYS A 483 -38.16 9.34 -36.71
CA LYS A 483 -38.76 8.04 -37.11
C LYS A 483 -37.75 7.09 -37.74
N ARG A 484 -36.88 7.61 -38.64
CA ARG A 484 -35.80 6.81 -39.27
C ARG A 484 -34.79 6.33 -38.23
N SER A 485 -34.39 7.21 -37.35
CA SER A 485 -33.42 6.88 -36.27
C SER A 485 -33.99 5.84 -35.31
N LEU A 486 -35.27 5.95 -34.92
CA LEU A 486 -35.94 4.96 -34.08
C LEU A 486 -36.03 3.57 -34.77
N ALA A 487 -36.40 3.55 -36.07
CA ALA A 487 -36.47 2.30 -36.83
C ALA A 487 -35.08 1.61 -36.91
N MET A 488 -34.02 2.37 -37.17
CA MET A 488 -32.66 1.87 -37.26
C MET A 488 -32.15 1.39 -35.86
N PHE A 489 -32.50 2.14 -34.82
CA PHE A 489 -32.16 1.77 -33.44
C PHE A 489 -32.86 0.48 -33.03
N ALA A 490 -34.16 0.36 -33.27
CA ALA A 490 -34.95 -0.85 -33.00
C ALA A 490 -34.43 -2.06 -33.78
N TRP A 491 -34.09 -1.88 -35.08
CA TRP A 491 -33.49 -2.95 -35.86
C TRP A 491 -32.17 -3.46 -35.28
N ARG A 492 -31.30 -2.55 -34.80
CA ARG A 492 -29.98 -2.92 -34.24
C ARG A 492 -30.06 -3.52 -32.84
N HIS A 493 -30.94 -2.99 -31.98
CA HIS A 493 -31.00 -3.31 -30.58
C HIS A 493 -32.22 -4.14 -30.14
N GLY A 494 -33.24 -4.26 -31.00
CA GLY A 494 -34.43 -5.06 -30.73
C GLY A 494 -34.30 -6.56 -31.04
N ARG A 495 -33.15 -6.99 -31.58
CA ARG A 495 -32.86 -8.42 -31.80
C ARG A 495 -31.96 -8.89 -30.63
N ARG A 496 -32.39 -10.01 -29.98
CA ARG A 496 -31.61 -10.73 -28.98
C ARG A 496 -30.51 -11.56 -29.63
#